data_23a3f5514dc6baa1dc308df717941ddf
#
_entry.id   23a3f5514dc6baa1dc308df717941ddf
#
_cell.length_a   1.000
_cell.length_b   1.000
_cell.length_c   1.000
_cell.angle_alpha   90.00
_cell.angle_beta   90.00
_cell.angle_gamma   90.00
#
_symmetry.space_group_name_H-M   'P 1'
#
loop_
_entity.id
_entity.type
_entity.pdbx_description
1 polymer ?
#
loop_
_entity_poly.entity_id
_entity_poly.type
_entity_poly.pdbx_seq_one_letter_code
_entity_poly.pdbx_strand_id
1 'polypeptide(L)' 'MPSDAAHFREHAAHCRELAEGTRDRPTLKLLLEMAEDFDAEAARLDEEQGEDARPKDA' A
#
# COMPACT_ATOMS: atom_id res chain seq x y z
N MET A 1 16.58 -7.21 -2.11
CA MET A 1 15.43 -7.02 -3.00
C MET A 1 14.22 -6.55 -2.20
N PRO A 2 13.48 -5.61 -2.74
CA PRO A 2 12.29 -5.17 -2.01
C PRO A 2 11.25 -6.28 -1.98
N SER A 3 10.54 -6.32 -0.88
CA SER A 3 9.47 -7.30 -0.73
C SER A 3 8.25 -6.87 -1.55
N ASP A 4 7.35 -7.81 -1.77
CA ASP A 4 6.10 -7.49 -2.44
C ASP A 4 5.32 -6.45 -1.65
N ALA A 5 5.36 -6.55 -0.32
CA ALA A 5 4.66 -5.57 0.52
C ALA A 5 5.21 -4.18 0.30
N ALA A 6 6.54 -4.05 0.22
CA ALA A 6 7.15 -2.75 -0.01
C ALA A 6 6.73 -2.19 -1.36
N HIS A 7 6.64 -3.06 -2.36
CA HIS A 7 6.24 -2.65 -3.69
C HIS A 7 4.81 -2.09 -3.67
N PHE A 8 3.91 -2.76 -2.97
CA PHE A 8 2.54 -2.28 -2.87
C PHE A 8 2.46 -0.97 -2.11
N ARG A 9 3.30 -0.80 -1.09
CA ARG A 9 3.32 0.46 -0.36
C ARG A 9 3.80 1.61 -1.23
N GLU A 10 4.76 1.35 -2.10
CA GLU A 10 5.20 2.36 -3.04
C GLU A 10 4.09 2.76 -3.98
N HIS A 11 3.33 1.79 -4.47
CA HIS A 11 2.20 2.09 -5.32
C HIS A 11 1.16 2.92 -4.59
N ALA A 12 0.90 2.59 -3.32
CA ALA A 12 -0.06 3.35 -2.54
C ALA A 12 0.39 4.80 -2.38
N ALA A 13 1.67 4.98 -2.08
CA ALA A 13 2.22 6.33 -1.94
C ALA A 13 2.10 7.09 -3.25
N HIS A 14 2.37 6.43 -4.36
CA HIS A 14 2.27 7.07 -5.66
C HIS A 14 0.84 7.50 -5.95
N CYS A 15 -0.13 6.64 -5.62
CA CYS A 15 -1.53 7.00 -5.80
C CYS A 15 -1.89 8.23 -4.99
N ARG A 16 -1.38 8.32 -3.76
CA ARG A 16 -1.66 9.48 -2.93
C ARG A 16 -1.04 10.75 -3.49
N GLU A 17 0.17 10.63 -4.05
CA GLU A 17 0.80 11.78 -4.69
C GLU A 17 -0.01 12.26 -5.87
N LEU A 18 -0.48 11.33 -6.69
CA LEU A 18 -1.32 11.71 -7.81
C LEU A 18 -2.61 12.36 -7.34
N ALA A 19 -3.16 11.84 -6.25
CA ALA A 19 -4.40 12.39 -5.71
C ALA A 19 -4.23 13.84 -5.27
N GLU A 20 -3.05 14.16 -4.72
CA GLU A 20 -2.81 15.52 -4.27
C GLU A 20 -2.86 16.51 -5.42
N GLY A 21 -2.46 16.09 -6.61
CA GLY A 21 -2.46 16.97 -7.77
C GLY A 21 -3.74 16.91 -8.58
N THR A 22 -4.69 16.10 -8.17
CA THR A 22 -5.90 15.87 -8.94
C THR A 22 -7.02 16.79 -8.46
N ARG A 23 -7.66 17.46 -9.40
CA ARG A 23 -8.80 18.32 -9.08
C ARG A 23 -10.12 17.64 -9.36
N ASP A 24 -10.09 16.58 -10.11
CA ASP A 24 -11.29 15.86 -10.48
C ASP A 24 -11.71 14.96 -9.33
N ARG A 25 -12.88 15.22 -8.75
CA ARG A 25 -13.31 14.52 -7.56
C ARG A 25 -13.50 13.01 -7.76
N PRO A 26 -14.12 12.55 -8.83
CA PRO A 26 -14.23 11.11 -9.03
C PRO A 26 -12.88 10.45 -9.17
N THR A 27 -11.93 11.07 -9.86
CA THR A 27 -10.60 10.53 -10.00
C THR A 27 -9.86 10.53 -8.67
N LEU A 28 -10.03 11.60 -7.90
CA LEU A 28 -9.41 11.69 -6.59
C LEU A 28 -9.89 10.55 -5.70
N LYS A 29 -11.18 10.31 -5.68
CA LYS A 29 -11.74 9.24 -4.86
C LYS A 29 -11.19 7.89 -5.29
N LEU A 30 -11.12 7.67 -6.60
CA LEU A 30 -10.61 6.41 -7.12
C LEU A 30 -9.16 6.20 -6.73
N LEU A 31 -8.34 7.24 -6.83
CA LEU A 31 -6.93 7.13 -6.46
C LEU A 31 -6.77 6.80 -4.98
N LEU A 32 -7.58 7.41 -4.13
CA LEU A 32 -7.49 7.12 -2.70
C LEU A 32 -7.96 5.71 -2.39
N GLU A 33 -8.98 5.23 -3.08
CA GLU A 33 -9.43 3.85 -2.90
C GLU A 33 -8.36 2.88 -3.34
N MET A 34 -7.68 3.17 -4.45
CA MET A 34 -6.61 2.33 -4.91
C MET A 34 -5.47 2.29 -3.90
N ALA A 35 -5.15 3.45 -3.31
CA ALA A 35 -4.10 3.49 -2.31
C ALA A 35 -4.46 2.63 -1.11
N GLU A 36 -5.70 2.67 -0.67
CA GLU A 36 -6.13 1.84 0.44
C GLU A 36 -6.04 0.37 0.11
N ASP A 37 -6.43 0.01 -1.11
CA ASP A 37 -6.34 -1.38 -1.54
C ASP A 37 -4.90 -1.86 -1.56
N PHE A 38 -4.00 -1.03 -2.08
CA PHE A 38 -2.58 -1.40 -2.08
C PHE A 38 -2.04 -1.54 -0.68
N ASP A 39 -2.43 -0.64 0.22
CA ASP A 39 -1.98 -0.73 1.61
C ASP A 39 -2.51 -2.00 2.27
N ALA A 40 -3.76 -2.35 2.02
CA ALA A 40 -4.35 -3.54 2.60
C ALA A 40 -3.63 -4.78 2.09
N GLU A 41 -3.30 -4.81 0.81
CA GLU A 41 -2.58 -5.94 0.25
C GLU A 41 -1.19 -6.04 0.83
N ALA A 42 -0.53 -4.88 1.03
CA ALA A 42 0.79 -4.87 1.63
C ALA A 42 0.76 -5.41 3.05
N ALA A 43 -0.27 -5.03 3.81
CA ALA A 43 -0.40 -5.50 5.18
C ALA A 43 -0.61 -7.01 5.21
N ARG A 44 -1.42 -7.51 4.29
CA ARG A 44 -1.67 -8.95 4.23
C ARG A 44 -0.41 -9.72 3.89
N LEU A 45 0.36 -9.22 2.93
CA LEU A 45 1.61 -9.85 2.55
C LEU A 45 2.61 -9.81 3.68
N ASP A 46 2.65 -8.69 4.42
CA ASP A 46 3.51 -8.58 5.57
C ASP A 46 3.19 -9.65 6.60
N GLU A 47 1.92 -9.87 6.85
CA GLU A 47 1.53 -10.87 7.82
C GLU A 47 1.97 -12.27 7.39
N GLU A 48 1.75 -12.57 6.11
CA GLU A 48 2.12 -13.88 5.60
C GLU A 48 3.61 -14.11 5.65
N GLN A 49 4.38 -13.13 5.23
CA GLN A 49 5.82 -13.28 5.19
C GLN A 49 6.46 -13.01 6.53
N GLY A 50 5.86 -12.13 7.30
CA GLY A 50 6.42 -11.73 8.58
C GLY A 50 6.35 -12.83 9.62
N GLU A 51 5.42 -13.75 9.48
CA GLU A 51 5.31 -14.84 10.44
C GLU A 51 6.59 -15.65 10.50
N ASP A 52 7.25 -15.80 9.35
CA ASP A 52 8.48 -16.57 9.30
C ASP A 52 9.69 -15.77 9.71
N ALA A 53 9.65 -14.46 9.50
CA ALA A 53 10.82 -13.62 9.72
C ALA A 53 10.78 -12.86 11.03
N ARG A 54 9.59 -12.71 11.61
CA ARG A 54 9.42 -11.87 12.79
C ARG A 54 9.75 -12.64 14.06
N PRO A 55 10.47 -12.03 15.00
CA PRO A 55 10.66 -12.67 16.30
C PRO A 55 9.32 -12.87 16.98
N LYS A 56 9.21 -13.99 17.67
CA LYS A 56 7.93 -14.36 18.25
C LYS A 56 7.47 -13.40 19.33
N ASP A 57 8.41 -12.97 20.11
CA ASP A 57 8.10 -12.17 21.28
C ASP A 57 8.11 -10.70 20.97
N ALA A 58 8.24 -10.37 19.73
CA ALA A 58 8.29 -8.97 19.35
C ALA A 58 7.01 -8.26 19.73
#